data_780a4bf96bcc9b594c3222d91b8a04b8
#
_entry.id   780a4bf96bcc9b594c3222d91b8a04b8
#
_cell.length_a   1.000
_cell.length_b   1.000
_cell.length_c   1.000
_cell.angle_alpha   90.00
_cell.angle_beta   90.00
_cell.angle_gamma   90.00
#
_symmetry.space_group_name_H-M   'P 1'
#
loop_
_entity.id
_entity.type
_entity.pdbx_description
1 polymer ?
#
loop_
_entity_poly.entity_id
_entity_poly.type
_entity_poly.pdbx_seq_one_letter_code
_entity_poly.pdbx_strand_id
1 'polypeptide(L)'
;VTRTAREVVELYNLVVWNQRNFELADELMGDNVIRHEVGEATTLTHEQAVARIVDHWEMFNTIRFDLNLVVAGDDGEHVAIVYQSPMELKDGTRTDVGSMEIFRVVDGRITEVWNCGYKQGVWE
;
A
#
# COMPACT_ATOMS: atom_id res chain seq x y z
N VAL A 1 -19.04 -1.21 13.17
CA VAL A 1 -17.75 -1.39 13.84
C VAL A 1 -16.63 -0.93 12.90
N THR A 2 -15.79 -0.02 13.39
CA THR A 2 -14.66 0.48 12.62
C THR A 2 -13.54 -0.58 12.56
N ARG A 3 -12.94 -0.74 11.39
CA ARG A 3 -11.79 -1.64 11.23
C ARG A 3 -10.60 -1.13 12.02
N THR A 4 -9.79 -2.04 12.57
CA THR A 4 -8.54 -1.68 13.22
C THR A 4 -7.51 -1.23 12.18
N ALA A 5 -6.49 -0.50 12.62
CA ALA A 5 -5.42 -0.06 11.72
C ALA A 5 -4.74 -1.24 11.02
N ARG A 6 -4.46 -2.30 11.77
CA ARG A 6 -3.87 -3.53 11.20
C ARG A 6 -4.76 -4.16 10.14
N GLU A 7 -6.06 -4.27 10.41
CA GLU A 7 -7.02 -4.82 9.44
C GLU A 7 -7.03 -4.00 8.15
N VAL A 8 -7.04 -2.68 8.26
CA VAL A 8 -7.03 -1.79 7.09
C VAL A 8 -5.79 -2.01 6.25
N VAL A 9 -4.61 -2.08 6.87
CA VAL A 9 -3.34 -2.24 6.15
C VAL A 9 -3.25 -3.63 5.50
N GLU A 10 -3.69 -4.67 6.19
CA GLU A 10 -3.74 -6.01 5.62
C GLU A 10 -4.71 -6.09 4.44
N LEU A 11 -5.90 -5.52 4.56
CA LEU A 11 -6.88 -5.48 3.48
C LEU A 11 -6.36 -4.68 2.29
N TYR A 12 -5.71 -3.56 2.54
CA TYR A 12 -5.15 -2.72 1.50
C TYR A 12 -4.12 -3.49 0.64
N ASN A 13 -3.20 -4.17 1.27
CA ASN A 13 -2.17 -4.90 0.55
C ASN A 13 -2.66 -6.22 -0.06
N LEU A 14 -3.40 -7.02 0.71
CA LEU A 14 -3.73 -8.39 0.33
C LEU A 14 -5.01 -8.49 -0.49
N VAL A 15 -5.93 -7.55 -0.35
CA VAL A 15 -7.21 -7.59 -1.07
C VAL A 15 -7.28 -6.51 -2.14
N VAL A 16 -7.02 -5.25 -1.80
CA VAL A 16 -7.07 -4.17 -2.79
C VAL A 16 -6.04 -4.42 -3.90
N TRP A 17 -4.79 -4.58 -3.53
CA TRP A 17 -3.73 -4.79 -4.53
C TRP A 17 -3.78 -6.17 -5.17
N ASN A 18 -3.86 -7.23 -4.38
CA ASN A 18 -3.75 -8.59 -4.92
C ASN A 18 -4.97 -9.03 -5.72
N GLN A 19 -6.14 -8.48 -5.43
CA GLN A 19 -7.39 -8.86 -6.06
C GLN A 19 -8.01 -7.77 -6.91
N ARG A 20 -7.32 -6.66 -7.11
CA ARG A 20 -7.84 -5.48 -7.84
C ARG A 20 -9.19 -5.02 -7.30
N ASN A 21 -9.34 -5.06 -5.98
CA ASN A 21 -10.59 -4.65 -5.36
C ASN A 21 -10.62 -3.14 -5.15
N PHE A 22 -10.91 -2.41 -6.22
CA PHE A 22 -10.88 -0.95 -6.20
C PHE A 22 -12.06 -0.35 -5.43
N GLU A 23 -13.16 -1.07 -5.30
CA GLU A 23 -14.27 -0.65 -4.44
C GLU A 23 -13.84 -0.60 -2.98
N LEU A 24 -13.06 -1.59 -2.55
CA LEU A 24 -12.52 -1.62 -1.20
C LEU A 24 -11.50 -0.49 -1.01
N ALA A 25 -10.70 -0.17 -2.04
CA ALA A 25 -9.79 0.97 -1.99
C ALA A 25 -10.55 2.26 -1.66
N ASP A 26 -11.71 2.44 -2.28
CA ASP A 26 -12.57 3.60 -2.02
C ASP A 26 -12.98 3.69 -0.55
N GLU A 27 -13.24 2.57 0.10
CA GLU A 27 -13.58 2.53 1.53
C GLU A 27 -12.39 2.79 2.44
N LEU A 28 -11.20 2.34 2.06
CA LEU A 28 -10.01 2.36 2.91
C LEU A 28 -9.19 3.65 2.83
N MET A 29 -9.31 4.41 1.75
CA MET A 29 -8.56 5.66 1.59
C MET A 29 -9.28 6.81 2.29
N GLY A 30 -8.53 7.62 3.04
CA GLY A 30 -9.06 8.84 3.65
C GLY A 30 -9.38 9.92 2.62
N ASP A 31 -9.97 11.02 3.09
CA ASP A 31 -10.31 12.17 2.22
C ASP A 31 -9.06 12.80 1.63
N ASN A 32 -7.96 12.76 2.37
CA ASN A 32 -6.64 13.15 1.90
C ASN A 32 -5.64 12.09 2.38
N VAL A 33 -4.66 11.79 1.55
CA VAL A 33 -3.59 10.86 1.89
C VAL A 33 -2.25 11.53 1.63
N ILE A 34 -1.44 11.66 2.67
CA ILE A 34 -0.11 12.23 2.55
C ILE A 34 0.88 11.10 2.29
N ARG A 35 1.58 11.14 1.17
CA ARG A 35 2.63 10.19 0.86
C ARG A 35 3.98 10.84 1.08
N HIS A 36 4.73 10.28 2.00
CA HIS A 36 6.08 10.74 2.33
C HIS A 36 7.12 9.86 1.66
N GLU A 37 8.04 10.50 0.98
CA GLU A 37 9.26 9.87 0.48
C GLU A 37 10.44 10.69 1.02
N VAL A 38 11.62 10.14 1.00
CA VAL A 38 12.80 10.90 1.43
C VAL A 38 12.98 12.09 0.47
N GLY A 39 12.94 13.28 1.03
CA GLY A 39 13.10 14.53 0.27
C GLY A 39 11.81 15.12 -0.30
N GLU A 40 10.66 14.43 -0.19
CA GLU A 40 9.41 14.91 -0.79
C GLU A 40 8.19 14.40 -0.03
N ALA A 41 7.15 15.22 0.05
CA ALA A 41 5.85 14.80 0.53
C ALA A 41 4.77 15.31 -0.43
N THR A 42 3.83 14.45 -0.77
CA THR A 42 2.74 14.77 -1.70
C THR A 42 1.40 14.45 -1.03
N THR A 43 0.49 15.40 -1.04
CA THR A 43 -0.87 15.18 -0.54
C THR A 43 -1.79 14.84 -1.71
N LEU A 44 -2.40 13.68 -1.63
CA LEU A 44 -3.37 13.20 -2.62
C LEU A 44 -4.78 13.40 -2.10
N THR A 45 -5.70 13.79 -2.97
CA THR A 45 -7.12 13.73 -2.66
C THR A 45 -7.55 12.26 -2.60
N HIS A 46 -8.72 11.99 -2.04
CA HIS A 46 -9.29 10.64 -2.03
C HIS A 46 -9.31 10.03 -3.44
N GLU A 47 -9.80 10.78 -4.42
CA GLU A 47 -9.87 10.31 -5.82
C GLU A 47 -8.50 10.01 -6.39
N GLN A 48 -7.51 10.86 -6.12
CA GLN A 48 -6.14 10.65 -6.58
C GLN A 48 -5.51 9.42 -5.94
N ALA A 49 -5.77 9.19 -4.66
CA ALA A 49 -5.25 8.02 -3.94
C ALA A 49 -5.79 6.71 -4.53
N VAL A 50 -7.07 6.67 -4.87
CA VAL A 50 -7.68 5.49 -5.51
C VAL A 50 -7.17 5.34 -6.95
N ALA A 51 -7.17 6.44 -7.72
CA ALA A 51 -6.71 6.43 -9.11
C ALA A 51 -5.27 5.96 -9.25
N ARG A 52 -4.42 6.30 -8.29
CA ARG A 52 -3.02 5.86 -8.27
C ARG A 52 -2.90 4.33 -8.29
N ILE A 53 -3.75 3.64 -7.57
CA ILE A 53 -3.76 2.18 -7.52
C ILE A 53 -4.20 1.60 -8.87
N VAL A 54 -5.28 2.15 -9.41
CA VAL A 54 -5.81 1.73 -10.72
C VAL A 54 -4.77 1.94 -11.82
N ASP A 55 -4.17 3.13 -11.86
CA ASP A 55 -3.18 3.49 -12.87
C ASP A 55 -1.93 2.61 -12.76
N HIS A 56 -1.53 2.28 -11.54
CA HIS A 56 -0.38 1.41 -11.30
C HIS A 56 -0.64 0.02 -11.88
N TRP A 57 -1.84 -0.52 -11.64
CA TRP A 57 -2.23 -1.83 -12.17
C TRP A 57 -2.22 -1.89 -13.71
N GLU A 58 -2.49 -0.77 -14.38
CA GLU A 58 -2.50 -0.72 -15.85
C GLU A 58 -1.11 -0.97 -16.46
N MET A 59 -0.05 -0.78 -15.69
CA MET A 59 1.33 -1.01 -16.15
C MET A 59 1.78 -2.47 -16.05
N PHE A 60 1.00 -3.32 -15.41
CA PHE A 60 1.40 -4.68 -15.08
C PHE A 60 0.36 -5.72 -15.51
N ASN A 61 0.83 -6.91 -15.85
CA ASN A 61 -0.05 -8.08 -16.00
C ASN A 61 -0.42 -8.63 -14.62
N THR A 62 0.56 -8.72 -13.73
CA THR A 62 0.34 -9.19 -12.37
C THR A 62 1.16 -8.36 -11.38
N ILE A 63 0.56 -8.12 -10.22
CA ILE A 63 1.21 -7.58 -9.04
C ILE A 63 0.70 -8.39 -7.86
N ARG A 64 1.61 -8.84 -7.00
CA ARG A 64 1.22 -9.46 -5.74
C ARG A 64 2.05 -8.87 -4.62
N PHE A 65 1.44 -8.65 -3.49
CA PHE A 65 2.13 -8.25 -2.26
C PHE A 65 2.15 -9.42 -1.31
N ASP A 66 3.34 -9.73 -0.81
CA ASP A 66 3.55 -10.68 0.28
C ASP A 66 4.00 -9.86 1.49
N LEU A 67 3.30 -10.00 2.60
CA LEU A 67 3.66 -9.30 3.84
C LEU A 67 4.57 -10.21 4.67
N ASN A 68 5.86 -9.88 4.69
CA ASN A 68 6.86 -10.62 5.46
C ASN A 68 6.72 -10.36 6.96
N LEU A 69 6.32 -9.13 7.31
CA LEU A 69 6.18 -8.73 8.70
C LEU A 69 5.15 -7.60 8.79
N VAL A 70 4.29 -7.66 9.80
CA VAL A 70 3.33 -6.60 10.11
C VAL A 70 3.48 -6.25 11.58
N VAL A 71 3.71 -4.99 11.88
CA VAL A 71 3.86 -4.50 13.25
C VAL A 71 2.87 -3.37 13.47
N ALA A 72 1.91 -3.59 14.35
CA ALA A 72 0.93 -2.56 14.73
C ALA A 72 1.44 -1.80 15.95
N GLY A 73 1.40 -0.47 15.89
CA GLY A 73 1.79 0.39 17.00
C GLY A 73 0.76 0.39 18.14
N ASP A 74 1.20 0.72 19.33
CA ASP A 74 0.34 0.79 20.52
C ASP A 74 -0.67 1.94 20.46
N ASP A 75 -0.46 2.90 19.56
CA ASP A 75 -1.35 4.05 19.40
C ASP A 75 -2.64 3.72 18.65
N GLY A 76 -2.75 2.51 18.09
CA GLY A 76 -3.93 2.10 17.31
C GLY A 76 -4.02 2.77 15.94
N GLU A 77 -3.02 3.52 15.52
CA GLU A 77 -3.02 4.27 14.27
C GLU A 77 -1.91 3.87 13.30
N HIS A 78 -0.69 3.62 13.80
CA HIS A 78 0.45 3.32 12.94
C HIS A 78 0.68 1.82 12.78
N VAL A 79 0.90 1.41 11.54
CA VAL A 79 1.21 0.01 11.20
C VAL A 79 2.40 0.00 10.23
N ALA A 80 3.43 -0.73 10.58
CA ALA A 80 4.60 -0.93 9.72
C ALA A 80 4.51 -2.29 9.03
N ILE A 81 4.91 -2.33 7.78
CA ILE A 81 5.03 -3.60 7.04
C ILE A 81 6.41 -3.71 6.41
N VAL A 82 6.89 -4.94 6.38
CA VAL A 82 8.00 -5.36 5.54
C VAL A 82 7.39 -6.25 4.48
N TYR A 83 7.61 -5.93 3.21
CA TYR A 83 6.95 -6.65 2.14
C TYR A 83 7.87 -6.91 0.95
N GLN A 84 7.46 -7.85 0.13
CA GLN A 84 8.02 -8.06 -1.19
C GLN A 84 6.89 -8.17 -2.18
N SER A 85 7.14 -7.81 -3.43
CA SER A 85 6.13 -7.82 -4.47
C SER A 85 6.70 -8.41 -5.76
N PRO A 86 6.33 -9.66 -6.08
CA PRO A 86 6.58 -10.20 -7.40
C PRO A 86 5.61 -9.56 -8.40
N MET A 87 6.14 -9.13 -9.53
CA MET A 87 5.38 -8.41 -10.55
C MET A 87 5.74 -8.91 -11.94
N GLU A 88 4.78 -8.81 -12.85
CA GLU A 88 5.01 -9.03 -14.27
C GLU A 88 4.54 -7.79 -15.05
N LEU A 89 5.45 -7.21 -15.81
CA LEU A 89 5.17 -6.07 -16.67
C LEU A 89 4.36 -6.49 -17.90
N LYS A 90 3.78 -5.53 -18.63
CA LYS A 90 2.97 -5.80 -19.81
C LYS A 90 3.74 -6.52 -20.92
N ASP A 91 5.06 -6.31 -21.01
CA ASP A 91 5.93 -6.98 -21.98
C ASP A 91 6.34 -8.40 -21.55
N GLY A 92 5.86 -8.87 -20.40
CA GLY A 92 6.18 -10.20 -19.86
C GLY A 92 7.42 -10.23 -18.98
N THR A 93 8.12 -9.11 -18.82
CA THR A 93 9.29 -9.05 -17.93
C THR A 93 8.83 -9.23 -16.48
N ARG A 94 9.51 -10.13 -15.76
CA ARG A 94 9.25 -10.37 -14.34
C ARG A 94 10.31 -9.67 -13.49
N THR A 95 9.86 -9.11 -12.38
CA THR A 95 10.73 -8.49 -11.40
C THR A 95 10.16 -8.67 -10.01
N ASP A 96 11.05 -8.69 -9.01
CA ASP A 96 10.67 -8.68 -7.61
C ASP A 96 11.21 -7.42 -6.98
N VAL A 97 10.43 -6.79 -6.13
CA VAL A 97 10.92 -5.66 -5.32
C VAL A 97 10.59 -5.88 -3.86
N GLY A 98 11.42 -5.33 -2.99
CA GLY A 98 11.18 -5.35 -1.56
C GLY A 98 11.25 -3.95 -1.00
N SER A 99 10.50 -3.71 0.07
CA SER A 99 10.51 -2.43 0.76
C SER A 99 9.88 -2.54 2.14
N MET A 100 9.81 -1.42 2.81
CA MET A 100 9.10 -1.22 4.07
C MET A 100 8.24 -0.01 3.92
N GLU A 101 7.08 -0.04 4.56
CA GLU A 101 6.19 1.12 4.61
C GLU A 101 5.60 1.24 6.00
N ILE A 102 5.30 2.47 6.39
CA ILE A 102 4.52 2.75 7.59
C ILE A 102 3.26 3.48 7.16
N PHE A 103 2.12 3.01 7.65
CA PHE A 103 0.82 3.60 7.40
C PHE A 103 0.28 4.24 8.67
N ARG A 104 -0.39 5.36 8.53
CA ARG A 104 -1.23 5.90 9.59
C ARG A 104 -2.68 5.71 9.18
N VAL A 105 -3.46 5.12 10.10
CA VAL A 105 -4.88 4.83 9.89
C VAL A 105 -5.67 5.56 10.98
N VAL A 106 -6.64 6.35 10.57
CA VAL A 106 -7.53 7.08 11.46
C VAL A 106 -8.98 6.77 11.06
N ASP A 107 -9.78 6.35 12.02
CA ASP A 107 -11.20 6.00 11.80
C ASP A 107 -11.38 4.98 10.66
N GLY A 108 -10.50 3.99 10.61
CA GLY A 108 -10.57 2.91 9.62
C GLY A 108 -10.12 3.30 8.21
N ARG A 109 -9.46 4.45 8.05
CA ARG A 109 -8.99 4.94 6.76
C ARG A 109 -7.52 5.32 6.78
N ILE A 110 -6.83 5.06 5.69
CA ILE A 110 -5.42 5.43 5.53
C ILE A 110 -5.32 6.92 5.26
N THR A 111 -4.55 7.62 6.11
CA THR A 111 -4.35 9.07 6.01
C THR A 111 -2.92 9.46 5.68
N GLU A 112 -1.95 8.63 5.99
CA GLU A 112 -0.54 8.89 5.69
C GLU A 112 0.20 7.58 5.39
N VAL A 113 1.20 7.69 4.53
CA VAL A 113 2.10 6.58 4.19
C VAL A 113 3.52 7.10 4.11
N TRP A 114 4.46 6.40 4.72
CA TRP A 114 5.90 6.66 4.59
C TRP A 114 6.53 5.53 3.82
N ASN A 115 7.27 5.86 2.77
CA ASN A 115 7.97 4.89 1.92
C ASN A 115 9.36 5.42 1.60
N CYS A 116 10.37 4.57 1.65
CA CYS A 116 11.75 4.96 1.35
C CYS A 116 12.21 4.46 -0.03
N GLY A 117 11.29 4.05 -0.88
CA GLY A 117 11.58 3.50 -2.21
C GLY A 117 11.68 1.98 -2.19
N TYR A 118 11.92 1.43 -3.37
CA TYR A 118 12.00 -0.01 -3.56
C TYR A 118 13.41 -0.43 -3.89
N LYS A 119 13.76 -1.66 -3.53
CA LYS A 119 14.98 -2.29 -4.00
C LYS A 119 14.61 -3.59 -4.70
N GLN A 120 15.27 -3.87 -5.82
CA GLN A 120 15.05 -5.11 -6.56
C GLN A 120 15.54 -6.30 -5.73
N GLY A 121 14.72 -7.35 -5.67
CA GLY A 121 15.01 -8.57 -4.95
C GLY A 121 13.92 -8.93 -3.96
N VAL A 122 14.17 -10.00 -3.22
CA VAL A 122 13.29 -10.47 -2.14
C VAL A 122 14.05 -10.43 -0.82
N TRP A 123 13.31 -10.37 0.27
CA TRP A 123 13.91 -10.41 1.60
C TRP A 123 14.54 -11.79 1.88
N GLU A 124 15.75 -11.77 2.41
CA GLU A 124 16.49 -12.98 2.80
C GLU A 124 16.69 -13.07 4.30
#